data_6878ae19b2e54632c42c77640d572004
#
_entry.id   6878ae19b2e54632c42c77640d572004
#
_cell.length_a   1.000
_cell.length_b   1.000
_cell.length_c   1.000
_cell.angle_alpha   90.00
_cell.angle_beta   90.00
_cell.angle_gamma   90.00
#
_symmetry.space_group_name_H-M   'P 1'
#
loop_
_entity.id
_entity.type
_entity.pdbx_description
1 polymer ?
#
loop_
_entity_poly.entity_id
_entity_poly.type
_entity_poly.pdbx_seq_one_letter_code
_entity_poly.pdbx_strand_id
1 'polypeptide(L)'
;MAANSPSPSLDDAFYKAADEFFLEHAGLGLTYDDVTLATLYSEVLPRETNLETYLHERLRLRIPIISADMDTVTEAPMAIAMALNGGLGLIHCNLPEREQLSQVSRVKNNVHGLIQEPIKVSPHQVIGDILMLIEEKNYGFRTFPVVDENDVLLGLLPGHTVRPRYATTKVGSAMTPRAQVQTIQERELGKNPIGRADQFFNEHIGIHKLLVVDDADRLRGLFTISDIERIMQERHSQLKPARDDQFRLLCGAALTATRNSTGELDRDRIVTHIGGLVERGVDVVAVSTAHGFSKGVGDTVRLIREDFPDLPIIAGNVTSGEGVAYLSNCGANIIKIGQGPGSICTTRIVAGVGIPQLTALYVCAREAEKHGVRILADGGITKSGDIVKALTLAHGVICGGLLAGCPEAPGQLMEINGKLYKQYRGMGSLAAMQAGSAARYGHSSKDSVRKVAAEGVEALKEVSPPLDIVLTQLAGGIQSGMGYLGAPHLAALREKARYIQVSPAGQRESAPHDIVEVKTGN
;
A
#
# COMPACT_ATOMS: atom_id res chain seq x y z
N MET A 1 44.43 28.13 -22.05
CA MET A 1 43.61 28.98 -21.17
C MET A 1 42.84 28.07 -20.25
N ALA A 2 43.26 27.97 -19.00
CA ALA A 2 42.53 27.19 -17.99
C ALA A 2 41.22 27.94 -17.70
N ALA A 3 40.08 27.30 -17.94
CA ALA A 3 38.80 27.83 -17.57
C ALA A 3 38.79 27.99 -16.02
N ASN A 4 38.70 29.23 -15.56
CA ASN A 4 38.45 29.52 -14.15
C ASN A 4 37.13 28.86 -13.77
N SER A 5 37.16 27.79 -13.00
CA SER A 5 36.00 27.30 -12.27
C SER A 5 35.51 28.47 -11.39
N PRO A 6 34.24 28.87 -11.45
CA PRO A 6 33.74 29.89 -10.55
C PRO A 6 34.00 29.46 -9.10
N SER A 7 34.47 30.39 -8.27
CA SER A 7 34.59 30.14 -6.84
C SER A 7 33.25 29.62 -6.28
N PRO A 8 33.24 28.61 -5.43
CA PRO A 8 32.01 28.10 -4.84
C PRO A 8 31.24 29.27 -4.19
N SER A 9 29.93 29.32 -4.38
CA SER A 9 29.10 30.34 -3.76
C SER A 9 29.10 30.15 -2.23
N LEU A 10 28.78 31.19 -1.48
CA LEU A 10 28.62 31.05 -0.04
C LEU A 10 27.53 30.02 0.31
N ASP A 11 26.49 29.93 -0.52
CA ASP A 11 25.42 28.93 -0.37
C ASP A 11 25.98 27.51 -0.46
N ASP A 12 26.89 27.21 -1.39
CA ASP A 12 27.52 25.89 -1.51
C ASP A 12 28.38 25.52 -0.28
N ALA A 13 28.87 26.53 0.44
CA ALA A 13 29.62 26.30 1.69
C ALA A 13 28.73 25.86 2.84
N PHE A 14 27.48 26.32 2.90
CA PHE A 14 26.55 26.07 4.00
C PHE A 14 25.48 25.03 3.66
N TYR A 15 25.03 24.94 2.41
CA TYR A 15 23.91 24.10 1.97
C TYR A 15 24.44 22.95 1.09
N LYS A 16 24.68 21.81 1.71
CA LYS A 16 25.41 20.70 1.13
C LYS A 16 24.52 19.71 0.37
N ALA A 17 25.01 19.19 -0.74
CA ALA A 17 24.42 18.01 -1.36
C ALA A 17 24.50 16.79 -0.41
N ALA A 18 23.66 15.78 -0.64
CA ALA A 18 23.55 14.64 0.28
C ALA A 18 24.92 14.00 0.58
N ASP A 19 25.73 13.68 -0.44
CA ASP A 19 27.00 12.96 -0.23
C ASP A 19 27.99 13.80 0.58
N GLU A 20 28.11 15.07 0.29
CA GLU A 20 28.98 15.98 1.03
C GLU A 20 28.48 16.11 2.48
N PHE A 21 27.19 16.38 2.68
CA PHE A 21 26.60 16.56 4.00
C PHE A 21 26.77 15.33 4.90
N PHE A 22 26.38 14.15 4.42
CA PHE A 22 26.44 12.95 5.25
C PHE A 22 27.85 12.43 5.50
N LEU A 23 28.79 12.65 4.56
CA LEU A 23 30.20 12.29 4.77
C LEU A 23 30.89 13.24 5.76
N GLU A 24 30.57 14.54 5.76
CA GLU A 24 31.03 15.48 6.80
C GLU A 24 30.49 15.12 8.19
N HIS A 25 29.31 14.49 8.26
CA HIS A 25 28.68 14.06 9.50
C HIS A 25 28.83 12.54 9.74
N ALA A 26 29.86 11.91 9.15
CA ALA A 26 30.09 10.46 9.31
C ALA A 26 30.30 10.12 10.80
N GLY A 27 29.60 9.07 11.27
CA GLY A 27 29.61 8.67 12.68
C GLY A 27 28.55 9.36 13.56
N LEU A 28 27.83 10.34 13.04
CA LEU A 28 26.68 10.97 13.72
C LEU A 28 25.35 10.39 13.22
N GLY A 29 24.54 9.89 14.14
CA GLY A 29 23.19 9.43 13.82
C GLY A 29 22.20 10.58 13.72
N LEU A 30 21.70 10.86 12.51
CA LEU A 30 20.76 11.96 12.22
C LEU A 30 19.33 11.46 12.03
N THR A 31 18.39 12.17 12.64
CA THR A 31 16.93 12.02 12.46
C THR A 31 16.40 13.08 11.47
N TYR A 32 15.09 13.05 11.17
CA TYR A 32 14.47 14.11 10.36
C TYR A 32 14.51 15.48 11.02
N ASP A 33 14.54 15.54 12.34
CA ASP A 33 14.55 16.80 13.09
C ASP A 33 15.95 17.44 13.20
N ASP A 34 17.02 16.68 12.93
CA ASP A 34 18.39 17.18 12.96
C ASP A 34 18.78 17.99 11.71
N VAL A 35 17.97 17.97 10.67
CA VAL A 35 18.25 18.65 9.41
C VAL A 35 17.08 19.46 8.91
N THR A 36 17.38 20.50 8.09
CA THR A 36 16.40 21.14 7.22
C THR A 36 16.95 21.21 5.80
N LEU A 37 16.09 21.53 4.83
CA LEU A 37 16.46 21.66 3.42
C LEU A 37 16.47 23.15 3.05
N ALA A 38 17.51 23.57 2.38
CA ALA A 38 17.61 24.93 1.85
C ALA A 38 16.61 25.17 0.72
N THR A 39 16.03 26.34 0.66
CA THR A 39 15.21 26.77 -0.48
C THR A 39 16.09 27.06 -1.69
N LEU A 40 15.60 26.67 -2.86
CA LEU A 40 16.31 26.86 -4.13
C LEU A 40 15.47 27.70 -5.10
N TYR A 41 16.09 28.22 -6.15
CA TYR A 41 15.34 28.85 -7.24
C TYR A 41 14.33 27.89 -7.85
N SER A 42 13.10 28.34 -8.02
CA SER A 42 12.00 27.52 -8.51
C SER A 42 11.20 28.24 -9.60
N GLU A 43 10.94 27.51 -10.68
CA GLU A 43 9.97 27.87 -11.73
C GLU A 43 8.72 26.97 -11.64
N VAL A 44 8.65 26.11 -10.61
CA VAL A 44 7.59 25.10 -10.46
C VAL A 44 6.66 25.51 -9.32
N LEU A 45 5.37 25.63 -9.62
CA LEU A 45 4.36 25.84 -8.58
C LEU A 45 4.06 24.51 -7.85
N PRO A 46 3.76 24.53 -6.55
CA PRO A 46 3.44 23.32 -5.78
C PRO A 46 2.43 22.41 -6.48
N ARG A 47 1.34 22.97 -7.03
CA ARG A 47 0.26 22.22 -7.72
C ARG A 47 0.69 21.55 -9.03
N GLU A 48 1.84 21.93 -9.59
CA GLU A 48 2.38 21.42 -10.86
C GLU A 48 3.36 20.27 -10.63
N THR A 49 3.71 19.99 -9.37
CA THR A 49 4.64 18.92 -9.02
C THR A 49 3.99 17.56 -9.16
N ASN A 50 4.77 16.59 -9.66
CA ASN A 50 4.33 15.20 -9.81
C ASN A 50 4.85 14.34 -8.65
N LEU A 51 3.94 13.78 -7.86
CA LEU A 51 4.24 12.90 -6.71
C LEU A 51 4.37 11.42 -7.08
N GLU A 52 4.21 11.05 -8.33
CA GLU A 52 4.25 9.65 -8.75
C GLU A 52 5.60 9.00 -8.45
N THR A 53 5.54 7.77 -7.97
CA THR A 53 6.71 6.94 -7.74
C THR A 53 6.55 5.56 -8.38
N TYR A 54 7.65 5.05 -8.91
CA TYR A 54 7.75 3.71 -9.50
C TYR A 54 8.60 2.84 -8.57
N LEU A 55 7.95 1.96 -7.84
CA LEU A 55 8.61 1.01 -6.95
C LEU A 55 9.02 -0.27 -7.69
N HIS A 56 8.27 -0.62 -8.73
CA HIS A 56 8.52 -1.71 -9.68
C HIS A 56 7.80 -1.40 -10.99
N GLU A 57 8.11 -2.08 -12.07
CA GLU A 57 7.42 -1.90 -13.37
C GLU A 57 5.90 -2.06 -13.26
N ARG A 58 5.45 -3.01 -12.42
CA ARG A 58 4.04 -3.28 -12.13
C ARG A 58 3.50 -2.52 -10.91
N LEU A 59 4.32 -1.71 -10.23
CA LEU A 59 3.93 -1.04 -8.99
C LEU A 59 4.19 0.46 -9.06
N ARG A 60 3.24 1.16 -9.65
CA ARG A 60 3.22 2.62 -9.79
C ARG A 60 2.24 3.23 -8.80
N LEU A 61 2.72 4.07 -7.90
CA LEU A 61 1.89 4.84 -6.98
C LEU A 61 1.75 6.29 -7.47
N ARG A 62 0.58 6.89 -7.23
CA ARG A 62 0.30 8.30 -7.55
C ARG A 62 0.80 9.25 -6.48
N ILE A 63 0.90 8.78 -5.25
CA ILE A 63 1.56 9.43 -4.12
C ILE A 63 2.54 8.46 -3.47
N PRO A 64 3.69 8.91 -2.96
CA PRO A 64 4.74 8.04 -2.45
C PRO A 64 4.48 7.59 -1.00
N ILE A 65 3.20 7.32 -0.63
CA ILE A 65 2.78 7.00 0.74
C ILE A 65 2.17 5.60 0.78
N ILE A 66 2.62 4.81 1.74
CA ILE A 66 2.18 3.43 1.99
C ILE A 66 1.72 3.32 3.43
N SER A 67 0.58 2.66 3.69
CA SER A 67 0.16 2.36 5.06
C SER A 67 0.87 1.12 5.59
N ALA A 68 1.32 1.19 6.85
CA ALA A 68 2.16 0.17 7.47
C ALA A 68 1.44 -1.16 7.65
N ASP A 69 2.16 -2.26 7.51
CA ASP A 69 1.73 -3.64 7.74
C ASP A 69 1.57 -3.98 9.24
N MET A 70 0.74 -3.20 9.92
CA MET A 70 0.46 -3.31 11.36
C MET A 70 -1.02 -3.62 11.60
N ASP A 71 -1.30 -4.46 12.58
CA ASP A 71 -2.64 -4.93 12.91
C ASP A 71 -3.58 -3.86 13.49
N THR A 72 -3.07 -2.68 13.75
CA THR A 72 -3.83 -1.48 14.15
C THR A 72 -3.76 -0.36 13.10
N VAL A 73 -3.29 -0.66 11.87
CA VAL A 73 -3.17 0.34 10.79
C VAL A 73 -3.83 -0.15 9.49
N THR A 74 -3.46 -1.33 8.98
CA THR A 74 -3.85 -1.71 7.60
C THR A 74 -4.58 -3.04 7.52
N GLU A 75 -5.89 -2.95 7.34
CA GLU A 75 -6.76 -4.00 6.80
C GLU A 75 -7.44 -3.51 5.51
N ALA A 76 -8.40 -4.29 4.97
CA ALA A 76 -9.04 -3.96 3.70
C ALA A 76 -9.63 -2.54 3.64
N PRO A 77 -10.32 -1.98 4.66
CA PRO A 77 -10.84 -0.63 4.58
C PRO A 77 -9.74 0.43 4.37
N MET A 78 -8.64 0.34 5.14
CA MET A 78 -7.48 1.21 4.98
C MET A 78 -6.81 1.00 3.62
N ALA A 79 -6.59 -0.24 3.20
CA ALA A 79 -5.94 -0.53 1.92
C ALA A 79 -6.76 -0.01 0.72
N ILE A 80 -8.10 -0.13 0.77
CA ILE A 80 -9.00 0.45 -0.22
C ILE A 80 -8.85 1.97 -0.26
N ALA A 81 -8.96 2.64 0.88
CA ALA A 81 -8.87 4.08 0.96
C ALA A 81 -7.50 4.60 0.53
N MET A 82 -6.40 3.91 0.90
CA MET A 82 -5.05 4.21 0.41
C MET A 82 -4.97 4.16 -1.12
N ALA A 83 -5.43 3.07 -1.73
CA ALA A 83 -5.36 2.90 -3.17
C ALA A 83 -6.28 3.88 -3.93
N LEU A 84 -7.47 4.20 -3.41
CA LEU A 84 -8.36 5.22 -3.98
C LEU A 84 -7.73 6.62 -3.98
N ASN A 85 -6.84 6.89 -3.03
CA ASN A 85 -6.10 8.15 -2.93
C ASN A 85 -4.67 8.06 -3.50
N GLY A 86 -4.37 7.03 -4.27
CA GLY A 86 -3.12 6.93 -5.03
C GLY A 86 -1.92 6.33 -4.30
N GLY A 87 -2.09 5.91 -3.05
CA GLY A 87 -1.09 5.20 -2.25
C GLY A 87 -1.22 3.68 -2.35
N LEU A 88 -0.63 2.97 -1.39
CA LEU A 88 -0.68 1.51 -1.27
C LEU A 88 -0.95 1.11 0.19
N GLY A 89 -1.84 0.15 0.41
CA GLY A 89 -2.00 -0.50 1.71
C GLY A 89 -1.26 -1.83 1.75
N LEU A 90 -0.45 -2.05 2.80
CA LEU A 90 0.15 -3.35 3.09
C LEU A 90 -0.68 -4.06 4.17
N ILE A 91 -1.48 -5.04 3.78
CA ILE A 91 -2.28 -5.83 4.72
C ILE A 91 -1.35 -6.65 5.62
N HIS A 92 -1.52 -6.52 6.93
CA HIS A 92 -0.65 -7.17 7.90
C HIS A 92 -0.80 -8.69 7.93
N CYS A 93 0.21 -9.39 8.45
CA CYS A 93 0.23 -10.85 8.58
C CYS A 93 -0.20 -11.36 9.96
N ASN A 94 -0.66 -10.48 10.86
CA ASN A 94 -1.15 -10.85 12.20
C ASN A 94 -2.62 -11.30 12.15
N LEU A 95 -2.94 -12.09 11.12
CA LEU A 95 -4.24 -12.68 10.79
C LEU A 95 -4.06 -14.15 10.40
N PRO A 96 -5.08 -14.99 10.55
CA PRO A 96 -5.12 -16.28 9.86
C PRO A 96 -4.95 -16.09 8.34
N GLU A 97 -4.21 -16.96 7.67
CA GLU A 97 -3.93 -16.88 6.23
C GLU A 97 -5.23 -16.72 5.40
N ARG A 98 -6.26 -17.53 5.73
CA ARG A 98 -7.58 -17.43 5.08
C ARG A 98 -8.18 -16.02 5.19
N GLU A 99 -8.03 -15.37 6.34
CA GLU A 99 -8.55 -14.02 6.56
C GLU A 99 -7.74 -12.99 5.74
N GLN A 100 -6.41 -13.09 5.71
CA GLN A 100 -5.59 -12.21 4.89
C GLN A 100 -5.96 -12.35 3.40
N LEU A 101 -6.18 -13.59 2.90
CA LEU A 101 -6.67 -13.84 1.55
C LEU A 101 -8.03 -13.14 1.29
N SER A 102 -8.94 -13.19 2.27
CA SER A 102 -10.24 -12.51 2.21
C SER A 102 -10.08 -10.99 2.15
N GLN A 103 -9.19 -10.42 2.96
CA GLN A 103 -8.89 -8.99 2.97
C GLN A 103 -8.36 -8.52 1.61
N VAL A 104 -7.40 -9.24 1.00
CA VAL A 104 -6.89 -8.94 -0.36
C VAL A 104 -8.01 -8.99 -1.38
N SER A 105 -8.85 -10.05 -1.35
CA SER A 105 -10.01 -10.17 -2.24
C SER A 105 -10.96 -8.96 -2.11
N ARG A 106 -11.21 -8.46 -0.90
CA ARG A 106 -12.06 -7.28 -0.67
C ARG A 106 -11.49 -6.02 -1.32
N VAL A 107 -10.17 -5.83 -1.27
CA VAL A 107 -9.52 -4.70 -1.95
C VAL A 107 -9.62 -4.85 -3.46
N LYS A 108 -9.22 -5.99 -3.99
CA LYS A 108 -9.18 -6.24 -5.45
C LYS A 108 -10.58 -6.24 -6.09
N ASN A 109 -11.61 -6.56 -5.31
CA ASN A 109 -13.01 -6.57 -5.77
C ASN A 109 -13.80 -5.31 -5.40
N ASN A 110 -13.15 -4.25 -4.91
CA ASN A 110 -13.86 -3.04 -4.46
C ASN A 110 -14.45 -2.22 -5.62
N VAL A 111 -13.68 -2.01 -6.67
CA VAL A 111 -14.11 -1.29 -7.88
C VAL A 111 -13.43 -1.93 -9.10
N HIS A 112 -14.23 -2.37 -10.06
CA HIS A 112 -13.72 -2.96 -11.30
C HIS A 112 -13.91 -2.02 -12.49
N GLY A 113 -12.91 -1.95 -13.35
CA GLY A 113 -13.13 -1.48 -14.72
C GLY A 113 -13.90 -2.57 -15.48
N LEU A 114 -13.19 -3.40 -16.21
CA LEU A 114 -13.75 -4.60 -16.85
C LEU A 114 -13.50 -5.82 -15.95
N ILE A 115 -14.55 -6.50 -15.52
CA ILE A 115 -14.46 -7.82 -14.87
C ILE A 115 -14.23 -8.84 -15.98
N GLN A 116 -12.98 -9.25 -16.20
CA GLN A 116 -12.60 -10.15 -17.31
C GLN A 116 -13.10 -11.58 -17.13
N GLU A 117 -13.20 -12.06 -15.91
CA GLU A 117 -13.69 -13.40 -15.58
C GLU A 117 -14.89 -13.29 -14.62
N PRO A 118 -16.06 -12.89 -15.11
CA PRO A 118 -17.25 -12.81 -14.27
C PRO A 118 -17.69 -14.21 -13.83
N ILE A 119 -18.18 -14.30 -12.59
CA ILE A 119 -18.78 -15.54 -12.09
C ILE A 119 -19.99 -15.87 -12.97
N LYS A 120 -19.93 -17.00 -13.66
CA LYS A 120 -20.91 -17.50 -14.62
C LYS A 120 -21.60 -18.74 -14.08
N VAL A 121 -22.82 -19.00 -14.55
CA VAL A 121 -23.63 -20.14 -14.14
C VAL A 121 -24.16 -20.88 -15.36
N SER A 122 -24.47 -22.17 -15.19
CA SER A 122 -25.05 -23.01 -16.23
C SER A 122 -26.59 -22.96 -16.22
N PRO A 123 -27.27 -23.03 -17.39
CA PRO A 123 -28.73 -23.07 -17.46
C PRO A 123 -29.34 -24.32 -16.80
N HIS A 124 -28.53 -25.38 -16.62
CA HIS A 124 -28.96 -26.65 -16.03
C HIS A 124 -28.96 -26.67 -14.50
N GLN A 125 -28.23 -25.75 -13.85
CA GLN A 125 -28.22 -25.60 -12.40
C GLN A 125 -29.59 -25.14 -11.87
N VAL A 126 -29.87 -25.39 -10.61
CA VAL A 126 -31.03 -24.82 -9.92
C VAL A 126 -30.64 -23.59 -9.08
N ILE A 127 -31.58 -22.70 -8.83
CA ILE A 127 -31.31 -21.46 -8.05
C ILE A 127 -30.81 -21.79 -6.64
N GLY A 128 -31.18 -22.94 -6.08
CA GLY A 128 -30.67 -23.42 -4.81
C GLY A 128 -29.16 -23.60 -4.79
N ASP A 129 -28.58 -24.14 -5.87
CA ASP A 129 -27.12 -24.30 -6.01
C ASP A 129 -26.44 -22.91 -6.02
N ILE A 130 -27.05 -21.93 -6.68
CA ILE A 130 -26.52 -20.57 -6.75
C ILE A 130 -26.60 -19.87 -5.38
N LEU A 131 -27.65 -20.12 -4.59
CA LEU A 131 -27.76 -19.61 -3.22
C LEU A 131 -26.66 -20.20 -2.32
N MET A 132 -26.40 -21.51 -2.42
CA MET A 132 -25.30 -22.15 -1.70
C MET A 132 -23.94 -21.60 -2.12
N LEU A 133 -23.71 -21.39 -3.42
CA LEU A 133 -22.49 -20.79 -3.93
C LEU A 133 -22.26 -19.37 -3.39
N ILE A 134 -23.32 -18.54 -3.34
CA ILE A 134 -23.26 -17.17 -2.79
C ILE A 134 -22.88 -17.22 -1.32
N GLU A 135 -23.49 -18.12 -0.54
CA GLU A 135 -23.22 -18.24 0.89
C GLU A 135 -21.80 -18.78 1.16
N GLU A 136 -21.40 -19.85 0.47
CA GLU A 136 -20.06 -20.45 0.59
C GLU A 136 -18.93 -19.48 0.26
N LYS A 137 -19.10 -18.73 -0.84
CA LYS A 137 -18.10 -17.80 -1.34
C LYS A 137 -18.29 -16.36 -0.81
N ASN A 138 -19.36 -16.11 -0.04
CA ASN A 138 -19.72 -14.80 0.50
C ASN A 138 -19.81 -13.70 -0.57
N TYR A 139 -20.50 -13.98 -1.69
CA TYR A 139 -20.66 -13.00 -2.76
C TYR A 139 -21.66 -11.90 -2.38
N GLY A 140 -21.25 -10.62 -2.59
CA GLY A 140 -22.09 -9.44 -2.37
C GLY A 140 -23.08 -9.14 -3.51
N PHE A 141 -23.15 -9.99 -4.54
CA PHE A 141 -24.01 -9.81 -5.72
C PHE A 141 -24.84 -11.07 -6.00
N ARG A 142 -25.92 -10.91 -6.78
CA ARG A 142 -26.86 -11.98 -7.10
C ARG A 142 -27.23 -12.07 -8.59
N THR A 143 -26.57 -11.30 -9.46
CA THR A 143 -26.79 -11.32 -10.91
C THR A 143 -25.65 -12.02 -11.59
N PHE A 144 -25.92 -13.04 -12.42
CA PHE A 144 -24.92 -13.89 -13.02
C PHE A 144 -25.13 -14.04 -14.52
N PRO A 145 -24.09 -13.92 -15.37
CA PRO A 145 -24.15 -14.38 -16.75
C PRO A 145 -24.42 -15.88 -16.80
N VAL A 146 -25.28 -16.29 -17.73
CA VAL A 146 -25.59 -17.69 -17.98
C VAL A 146 -24.94 -18.09 -19.29
N VAL A 147 -24.07 -19.12 -19.25
CA VAL A 147 -23.31 -19.59 -20.40
C VAL A 147 -23.45 -21.10 -20.61
N ASP A 148 -23.14 -21.55 -21.81
CA ASP A 148 -22.97 -22.97 -22.09
C ASP A 148 -21.56 -23.50 -21.74
N GLU A 149 -21.27 -24.75 -22.11
CA GLU A 149 -19.97 -25.41 -21.85
C GLU A 149 -18.80 -24.79 -22.65
N ASN A 150 -19.07 -23.98 -23.68
CA ASN A 150 -18.10 -23.30 -24.53
C ASN A 150 -18.00 -21.78 -24.20
N ASP A 151 -18.56 -21.34 -23.06
CA ASP A 151 -18.65 -19.95 -22.66
C ASP A 151 -19.53 -19.06 -23.53
N VAL A 152 -20.36 -19.63 -24.43
CA VAL A 152 -21.31 -18.87 -25.24
C VAL A 152 -22.42 -18.33 -24.35
N LEU A 153 -22.71 -17.05 -24.45
CA LEU A 153 -23.70 -16.36 -23.64
C LEU A 153 -25.14 -16.78 -24.00
N LEU A 154 -25.83 -17.38 -23.05
CA LEU A 154 -27.24 -17.80 -23.19
C LEU A 154 -28.23 -16.82 -22.59
N GLY A 155 -27.78 -16.00 -21.63
CA GLY A 155 -28.64 -15.04 -20.97
C GLY A 155 -28.03 -14.44 -19.71
N LEU A 156 -28.88 -13.80 -18.91
CA LEU A 156 -28.50 -13.18 -17.63
C LEU A 156 -29.47 -13.64 -16.54
N LEU A 157 -29.00 -14.23 -15.45
CA LEU A 157 -29.82 -14.54 -14.27
C LEU A 157 -29.96 -13.29 -13.40
N PRO A 158 -31.15 -12.67 -13.32
CA PRO A 158 -31.30 -11.43 -12.56
C PRO A 158 -31.37 -11.69 -11.06
N GLY A 159 -30.79 -10.79 -10.26
CA GLY A 159 -30.68 -10.98 -8.82
C GLY A 159 -32.02 -11.07 -8.06
N HIS A 160 -33.10 -10.53 -8.61
CA HIS A 160 -34.43 -10.64 -8.01
C HIS A 160 -35.01 -12.07 -8.10
N THR A 161 -34.54 -12.91 -9.03
CA THR A 161 -34.94 -14.33 -9.13
C THR A 161 -34.11 -15.24 -8.22
N VAL A 162 -32.94 -14.80 -7.76
CA VAL A 162 -32.08 -15.56 -6.85
C VAL A 162 -32.58 -15.43 -5.41
N ARG A 163 -33.66 -16.17 -5.11
CA ARG A 163 -34.36 -16.16 -3.81
C ARG A 163 -34.69 -17.58 -3.34
N PRO A 164 -34.72 -17.85 -2.02
CA PRO A 164 -35.04 -19.18 -1.49
C PRO A 164 -36.37 -19.78 -2.02
N ARG A 165 -37.39 -18.95 -2.24
CA ARG A 165 -38.70 -19.39 -2.80
C ARG A 165 -38.60 -19.97 -4.20
N TYR A 166 -37.51 -19.74 -4.94
CA TYR A 166 -37.27 -20.27 -6.30
C TYR A 166 -36.16 -21.34 -6.32
N ALA A 167 -35.75 -21.86 -5.16
CA ALA A 167 -34.59 -22.76 -5.04
C ALA A 167 -34.64 -23.98 -5.97
N THR A 168 -35.81 -24.52 -6.28
CA THR A 168 -36.00 -25.67 -7.18
C THR A 168 -36.12 -25.29 -8.67
N THR A 169 -36.17 -23.99 -8.99
CA THR A 169 -36.30 -23.51 -10.37
C THR A 169 -34.96 -23.62 -11.09
N LYS A 170 -34.96 -24.11 -12.34
CA LYS A 170 -33.77 -24.13 -13.19
C LYS A 170 -33.38 -22.70 -13.59
N VAL A 171 -32.07 -22.42 -13.61
CA VAL A 171 -31.49 -21.14 -14.03
C VAL A 171 -31.97 -20.77 -15.45
N GLY A 172 -31.97 -21.71 -16.40
CA GLY A 172 -32.45 -21.50 -17.77
C GLY A 172 -33.91 -21.05 -17.90
N SER A 173 -34.77 -21.39 -16.90
CA SER A 173 -36.16 -20.96 -16.87
C SER A 173 -36.35 -19.61 -16.18
N ALA A 174 -35.40 -19.18 -15.36
CA ALA A 174 -35.44 -17.95 -14.57
C ALA A 174 -34.60 -16.80 -15.16
N MET A 175 -33.74 -17.09 -16.13
CA MET A 175 -32.87 -16.11 -16.77
C MET A 175 -33.61 -15.21 -17.75
N THR A 176 -33.09 -14.01 -17.97
CA THR A 176 -33.39 -13.17 -19.14
C THR A 176 -32.70 -13.79 -20.36
N PRO A 177 -33.42 -14.17 -21.43
CA PRO A 177 -32.83 -14.80 -22.60
C PRO A 177 -31.83 -13.91 -23.32
N ARG A 178 -30.86 -14.50 -24.03
CA ARG A 178 -29.80 -13.80 -24.78
C ARG A 178 -30.32 -12.64 -25.64
N ALA A 179 -31.42 -12.83 -26.35
CA ALA A 179 -32.01 -11.82 -27.24
C ALA A 179 -32.46 -10.52 -26.52
N GLN A 180 -32.64 -10.58 -25.21
CA GLN A 180 -33.04 -9.43 -24.38
C GLN A 180 -31.87 -8.87 -23.55
N VAL A 181 -30.67 -9.48 -23.61
CA VAL A 181 -29.50 -9.04 -22.86
C VAL A 181 -28.67 -8.10 -23.75
N GLN A 182 -28.43 -6.90 -23.25
CA GLN A 182 -27.55 -5.95 -23.92
C GLN A 182 -26.09 -6.35 -23.75
N THR A 183 -25.35 -6.32 -24.84
CA THR A 183 -23.93 -6.66 -24.90
C THR A 183 -23.16 -5.66 -25.75
N ILE A 184 -21.86 -5.63 -25.58
CA ILE A 184 -20.92 -4.90 -26.43
C ILE A 184 -19.85 -5.88 -26.92
N GLN A 185 -19.41 -5.71 -28.16
CA GLN A 185 -18.32 -6.52 -28.69
C GLN A 185 -17.00 -6.09 -28.09
N GLU A 186 -16.13 -7.05 -27.72
CA GLU A 186 -14.81 -6.78 -27.14
C GLU A 186 -14.00 -5.82 -28.02
N ARG A 187 -14.03 -5.98 -29.34
CA ARG A 187 -13.36 -5.10 -30.30
C ARG A 187 -13.85 -3.65 -30.29
N GLU A 188 -15.08 -3.39 -29.84
CA GLU A 188 -15.66 -2.05 -29.76
C GLU A 188 -15.17 -1.26 -28.54
N LEU A 189 -14.54 -1.91 -27.57
CA LEU A 189 -14.01 -1.27 -26.37
C LEU A 189 -12.82 -0.34 -26.68
N GLY A 190 -12.02 -0.69 -27.70
CA GLY A 190 -10.89 0.11 -28.16
C GLY A 190 -9.86 0.39 -27.04
N LYS A 191 -9.24 1.58 -27.11
CA LYS A 191 -8.20 2.01 -26.14
C LYS A 191 -8.79 2.62 -24.86
N ASN A 192 -10.09 2.85 -24.77
CA ASN A 192 -10.75 3.45 -23.62
C ASN A 192 -12.01 2.68 -23.22
N PRO A 193 -11.89 1.46 -22.69
CA PRO A 193 -13.01 0.61 -22.32
C PRO A 193 -13.99 1.26 -21.34
N ILE A 194 -13.45 2.00 -20.34
CA ILE A 194 -14.24 2.69 -19.32
C ILE A 194 -15.11 3.78 -19.93
N GLY A 195 -14.53 4.64 -20.78
CA GLY A 195 -15.29 5.70 -21.45
C GLY A 195 -16.37 5.13 -22.39
N ARG A 196 -16.10 3.97 -23.02
CA ARG A 196 -17.08 3.29 -23.86
C ARG A 196 -18.23 2.69 -23.06
N ALA A 197 -17.93 2.09 -21.90
CA ALA A 197 -18.95 1.59 -20.97
C ALA A 197 -19.81 2.73 -20.39
N ASP A 198 -19.19 3.85 -20.00
CA ASP A 198 -19.90 5.04 -19.52
C ASP A 198 -20.86 5.60 -20.57
N GLN A 199 -20.39 5.75 -21.81
CA GLN A 199 -21.24 6.18 -22.92
C GLN A 199 -22.43 5.22 -23.11
N PHE A 200 -22.18 3.90 -23.06
CA PHE A 200 -23.23 2.90 -23.20
C PHE A 200 -24.30 3.04 -22.10
N PHE A 201 -23.90 3.16 -20.82
CA PHE A 201 -24.86 3.31 -19.73
C PHE A 201 -25.67 4.61 -19.81
N ASN A 202 -25.08 5.70 -20.33
CA ASN A 202 -25.77 6.96 -20.56
C ASN A 202 -26.81 6.85 -21.71
N GLU A 203 -26.53 6.07 -22.75
CA GLU A 203 -27.42 5.83 -23.89
C GLU A 203 -28.53 4.81 -23.57
N HIS A 204 -28.35 3.92 -22.58
CA HIS A 204 -29.26 2.81 -22.25
C HIS A 204 -29.72 2.87 -20.78
N ILE A 205 -30.58 3.81 -20.48
CA ILE A 205 -31.13 4.04 -19.12
C ILE A 205 -31.81 2.77 -18.61
N GLY A 206 -31.51 2.39 -17.36
CA GLY A 206 -32.04 1.21 -16.67
C GLY A 206 -31.24 -0.07 -16.86
N ILE A 207 -30.20 -0.05 -17.69
CA ILE A 207 -29.24 -1.16 -17.78
C ILE A 207 -28.16 -1.00 -16.69
N HIS A 208 -28.02 -2.01 -15.83
CA HIS A 208 -27.06 -1.99 -14.73
C HIS A 208 -25.84 -2.88 -14.95
N LYS A 209 -25.91 -3.75 -15.95
CA LYS A 209 -24.86 -4.73 -16.30
C LYS A 209 -24.67 -4.73 -17.81
N LEU A 210 -23.44 -4.49 -18.26
CA LEU A 210 -23.05 -4.56 -19.67
C LEU A 210 -22.09 -5.74 -19.83
N LEU A 211 -22.56 -6.77 -20.54
CA LEU A 211 -21.75 -7.95 -20.84
C LEU A 211 -20.90 -7.70 -22.09
N VAL A 212 -19.64 -8.13 -22.02
CA VAL A 212 -18.69 -8.07 -23.13
C VAL A 212 -18.60 -9.44 -23.76
N VAL A 213 -18.76 -9.52 -25.07
CA VAL A 213 -18.68 -10.78 -25.82
C VAL A 213 -17.71 -10.68 -27.01
N ASP A 214 -17.18 -11.81 -27.45
CA ASP A 214 -16.40 -11.88 -28.69
C ASP A 214 -17.28 -12.13 -29.92
N ASP A 215 -16.66 -12.24 -31.11
CA ASP A 215 -17.36 -12.48 -32.39
C ASP A 215 -18.12 -13.82 -32.44
N ALA A 216 -17.80 -14.76 -31.54
CA ALA A 216 -18.52 -16.02 -31.37
C ALA A 216 -19.54 -15.99 -30.23
N ASP A 217 -19.91 -14.80 -29.76
CA ASP A 217 -20.84 -14.58 -28.64
C ASP A 217 -20.40 -15.22 -27.31
N ARG A 218 -19.09 -15.49 -27.15
CA ARG A 218 -18.51 -16.01 -25.91
C ARG A 218 -18.28 -14.86 -24.91
N LEU A 219 -18.62 -15.09 -23.66
CA LEU A 219 -18.46 -14.11 -22.59
C LEU A 219 -16.96 -13.79 -22.36
N ARG A 220 -16.60 -12.51 -22.44
CA ARG A 220 -15.25 -11.97 -22.25
C ARG A 220 -15.14 -11.03 -21.05
N GLY A 221 -16.28 -10.56 -20.55
CA GLY A 221 -16.26 -9.69 -19.38
C GLY A 221 -17.60 -9.07 -19.04
N LEU A 222 -17.56 -8.24 -18.03
CA LEU A 222 -18.74 -7.56 -17.50
C LEU A 222 -18.35 -6.18 -16.93
N PHE A 223 -19.10 -5.14 -17.30
CA PHE A 223 -19.11 -3.85 -16.62
C PHE A 223 -20.36 -3.72 -15.75
N THR A 224 -20.21 -3.04 -14.60
CA THR A 224 -21.36 -2.63 -13.80
C THR A 224 -21.49 -1.09 -13.79
N ILE A 225 -22.71 -0.58 -13.86
CA ILE A 225 -22.95 0.87 -13.82
C ILE A 225 -22.34 1.52 -12.57
N SER A 226 -22.50 0.87 -11.40
CA SER A 226 -21.97 1.38 -10.13
C SER A 226 -20.45 1.52 -10.12
N ASP A 227 -19.72 0.61 -10.76
CA ASP A 227 -18.25 0.69 -10.85
C ASP A 227 -17.84 1.81 -11.81
N ILE A 228 -18.53 1.93 -12.95
CA ILE A 228 -18.26 2.99 -13.93
C ILE A 228 -18.56 4.38 -13.34
N GLU A 229 -19.70 4.56 -12.66
CA GLU A 229 -20.03 5.82 -11.98
C GLU A 229 -18.97 6.21 -10.95
N ARG A 230 -18.50 5.27 -10.12
CA ARG A 230 -17.42 5.52 -9.16
C ARG A 230 -16.13 5.94 -9.86
N ILE A 231 -15.74 5.23 -10.93
CA ILE A 231 -14.54 5.57 -11.70
C ILE A 231 -14.65 6.96 -12.33
N MET A 232 -15.84 7.34 -12.82
CA MET A 232 -16.06 8.66 -13.40
C MET A 232 -16.02 9.75 -12.33
N GLN A 233 -16.58 9.52 -11.14
CA GLN A 233 -16.46 10.44 -10.00
C GLN A 233 -15.01 10.64 -9.57
N GLU A 234 -14.19 9.59 -9.57
CA GLU A 234 -12.75 9.65 -9.24
C GLU A 234 -11.95 10.61 -10.15
N ARG A 235 -12.45 10.90 -11.37
CA ARG A 235 -11.80 11.87 -12.28
C ARG A 235 -11.78 13.29 -11.72
N HIS A 236 -12.70 13.61 -10.82
CA HIS A 236 -12.81 14.93 -10.18
C HIS A 236 -12.06 14.98 -8.83
N SER A 237 -11.59 13.85 -8.29
CA SER A 237 -10.81 13.83 -7.05
C SER A 237 -9.43 14.47 -7.23
N GLN A 238 -8.93 15.13 -6.19
CA GLN A 238 -7.59 15.76 -6.21
C GLN A 238 -6.48 14.70 -6.34
N LEU A 239 -6.63 13.59 -5.63
CA LEU A 239 -5.71 12.45 -5.70
C LEU A 239 -6.31 11.38 -6.63
N LYS A 240 -5.48 10.83 -7.52
CA LYS A 240 -5.90 9.80 -8.47
C LYS A 240 -5.65 8.41 -7.91
N PRO A 241 -6.55 7.44 -8.10
CA PRO A 241 -6.37 6.07 -7.64
C PRO A 241 -5.13 5.39 -8.19
N ALA A 242 -4.51 4.54 -7.36
CA ALA A 242 -3.47 3.61 -7.75
C ALA A 242 -4.12 2.27 -8.16
N ARG A 243 -3.94 1.87 -9.43
CA ARG A 243 -4.59 0.71 -10.04
C ARG A 243 -3.61 -0.14 -10.82
N ASP A 244 -3.91 -1.44 -10.90
CA ASP A 244 -3.22 -2.39 -11.77
C ASP A 244 -3.69 -2.27 -13.23
N ASP A 245 -3.08 -3.08 -14.10
CA ASP A 245 -3.41 -3.10 -15.53
C ASP A 245 -4.84 -3.61 -15.83
N GLN A 246 -5.46 -4.32 -14.87
CA GLN A 246 -6.86 -4.74 -14.94
C GLN A 246 -7.82 -3.72 -14.32
N PHE A 247 -7.32 -2.53 -14.00
CA PHE A 247 -8.07 -1.42 -13.40
C PHE A 247 -8.55 -1.69 -11.96
N ARG A 248 -8.00 -2.72 -11.28
CA ARG A 248 -8.30 -3.00 -9.87
C ARG A 248 -7.39 -2.19 -8.96
N LEU A 249 -7.84 -1.91 -7.73
CA LEU A 249 -7.06 -1.20 -6.74
C LEU A 249 -5.76 -1.96 -6.38
N LEU A 250 -4.65 -1.24 -6.24
CA LEU A 250 -3.39 -1.83 -5.77
C LEU A 250 -3.49 -2.29 -4.33
N CYS A 251 -2.94 -3.48 -4.05
CA CYS A 251 -2.93 -4.09 -2.73
C CYS A 251 -1.64 -4.85 -2.48
N GLY A 252 -1.02 -4.65 -1.32
CA GLY A 252 0.10 -5.45 -0.86
C GLY A 252 -0.29 -6.31 0.35
N ALA A 253 0.46 -7.38 0.59
CA ALA A 253 0.29 -8.25 1.74
C ALA A 253 1.64 -8.57 2.41
N ALA A 254 1.69 -8.45 3.74
CA ALA A 254 2.87 -8.77 4.52
C ALA A 254 2.93 -10.25 4.88
N LEU A 255 4.15 -10.76 4.99
CA LEU A 255 4.48 -12.13 5.37
C LEU A 255 5.59 -12.10 6.43
N THR A 256 5.70 -13.18 7.18
CA THR A 256 6.86 -13.45 8.06
C THR A 256 7.64 -14.65 7.55
N ALA A 257 8.89 -14.81 8.00
CA ALA A 257 9.69 -16.00 7.75
C ALA A 257 9.14 -17.18 8.58
N THR A 258 8.09 -17.84 8.07
CA THR A 258 7.41 -18.94 8.76
C THR A 258 8.31 -20.18 8.83
N ARG A 259 8.42 -20.77 10.02
CA ARG A 259 9.23 -21.98 10.27
C ARG A 259 8.32 -23.13 10.69
N ASN A 260 8.71 -24.35 10.29
CA ASN A 260 8.08 -25.57 10.71
C ASN A 260 8.47 -25.96 12.17
N SER A 261 7.98 -27.10 12.64
CA SER A 261 8.26 -27.59 14.00
C SER A 261 9.72 -27.97 14.23
N THR A 262 10.53 -28.19 13.18
CA THR A 262 11.96 -28.49 13.25
C THR A 262 12.82 -27.20 13.23
N GLY A 263 12.19 -26.03 13.06
CA GLY A 263 12.88 -24.73 12.97
C GLY A 263 13.39 -24.38 11.56
N GLU A 264 13.07 -25.20 10.57
CA GLU A 264 13.37 -24.94 9.16
C GLU A 264 12.29 -24.09 8.51
N LEU A 265 12.59 -23.49 7.34
CA LEU A 265 11.61 -22.72 6.57
C LEU A 265 10.45 -23.65 6.13
N ASP A 266 9.22 -23.26 6.42
CA ASP A 266 8.01 -24.01 6.05
C ASP A 266 7.63 -23.68 4.59
N ARG A 267 8.36 -24.31 3.65
CA ARG A 267 8.25 -24.06 2.21
C ARG A 267 6.80 -24.22 1.72
N ASP A 268 6.19 -25.36 2.01
CA ASP A 268 4.86 -25.70 1.47
C ASP A 268 3.80 -24.70 1.93
N ARG A 269 3.85 -24.31 3.18
CA ARG A 269 2.93 -23.33 3.75
C ARG A 269 3.12 -21.95 3.12
N ILE A 270 4.37 -21.49 2.97
CA ILE A 270 4.68 -20.20 2.35
C ILE A 270 4.21 -20.17 0.90
N VAL A 271 4.54 -21.19 0.10
CA VAL A 271 4.17 -21.28 -1.32
C VAL A 271 2.66 -21.34 -1.50
N THR A 272 1.96 -22.16 -0.68
CA THR A 272 0.49 -22.26 -0.73
C THR A 272 -0.17 -20.93 -0.39
N HIS A 273 0.31 -20.25 0.64
CA HIS A 273 -0.24 -18.95 1.05
C HIS A 273 -0.03 -17.88 -0.03
N ILE A 274 1.20 -17.77 -0.56
CA ILE A 274 1.51 -16.80 -1.61
C ILE A 274 0.75 -17.13 -2.91
N GLY A 275 0.64 -18.41 -3.28
CA GLY A 275 -0.18 -18.85 -4.41
C GLY A 275 -1.62 -18.35 -4.27
N GLY A 276 -2.21 -18.49 -3.08
CA GLY A 276 -3.53 -17.97 -2.79
C GLY A 276 -3.64 -16.45 -2.85
N LEU A 277 -2.59 -15.69 -2.48
CA LEU A 277 -2.53 -14.23 -2.63
C LEU A 277 -2.44 -13.82 -4.11
N VAL A 278 -1.60 -14.51 -4.89
CA VAL A 278 -1.41 -14.27 -6.33
C VAL A 278 -2.70 -14.56 -7.11
N GLU A 279 -3.39 -15.67 -6.83
CA GLU A 279 -4.70 -15.99 -7.41
C GLU A 279 -5.74 -14.88 -7.17
N ARG A 280 -5.63 -14.16 -6.05
CA ARG A 280 -6.50 -13.03 -5.72
C ARG A 280 -6.00 -11.71 -6.29
N GLY A 281 -4.85 -11.73 -6.99
CA GLY A 281 -4.27 -10.59 -7.68
C GLY A 281 -3.53 -9.61 -6.78
N VAL A 282 -2.86 -10.08 -5.71
CA VAL A 282 -1.96 -9.23 -4.92
C VAL A 282 -0.87 -8.63 -5.83
N ASP A 283 -0.57 -7.35 -5.65
CA ASP A 283 0.40 -6.64 -6.51
C ASP A 283 1.83 -6.72 -5.99
N VAL A 284 1.99 -6.90 -4.68
CA VAL A 284 3.29 -6.99 -4.02
C VAL A 284 3.18 -7.74 -2.69
N VAL A 285 4.19 -8.53 -2.36
CA VAL A 285 4.32 -9.14 -1.03
C VAL A 285 5.46 -8.49 -0.26
N ALA A 286 5.31 -8.38 1.06
CA ALA A 286 6.32 -7.80 1.94
C ALA A 286 6.80 -8.83 2.97
N VAL A 287 8.05 -9.29 2.84
CA VAL A 287 8.71 -10.09 3.88
C VAL A 287 9.20 -9.12 4.95
N SER A 288 8.37 -8.93 5.99
CA SER A 288 8.52 -7.86 6.96
C SER A 288 8.82 -8.41 8.37
N THR A 289 10.02 -8.09 8.87
CA THR A 289 10.50 -8.52 10.19
C THR A 289 11.20 -7.36 10.91
N ALA A 290 11.41 -7.48 12.21
CA ALA A 290 12.16 -6.49 12.98
C ALA A 290 13.62 -6.39 12.52
N HIS A 291 14.21 -7.49 12.05
CA HIS A 291 15.58 -7.56 11.53
C HIS A 291 15.63 -8.34 10.22
N GLY A 292 15.62 -7.61 9.10
CA GLY A 292 15.63 -8.19 7.75
C GLY A 292 16.97 -8.77 7.31
N PHE A 293 18.09 -8.28 7.84
CA PHE A 293 19.43 -8.80 7.53
C PHE A 293 19.69 -10.12 8.27
N SER A 294 18.91 -11.12 7.97
CA SER A 294 18.94 -12.43 8.60
C SER A 294 18.74 -13.56 7.60
N LYS A 295 19.32 -14.75 7.92
CA LYS A 295 19.21 -15.94 7.08
C LYS A 295 17.75 -16.28 6.75
N GLY A 296 16.86 -16.25 7.76
CA GLY A 296 15.46 -16.63 7.57
C GLY A 296 14.72 -15.73 6.59
N VAL A 297 14.97 -14.43 6.63
CA VAL A 297 14.37 -13.47 5.68
C VAL A 297 14.94 -13.68 4.28
N GLY A 298 16.27 -13.82 4.14
CA GLY A 298 16.89 -14.07 2.85
C GLY A 298 16.42 -15.38 2.20
N ASP A 299 16.29 -16.46 2.97
CA ASP A 299 15.80 -17.75 2.48
C ASP A 299 14.32 -17.65 2.03
N THR A 300 13.48 -16.90 2.78
CA THR A 300 12.10 -16.65 2.40
C THR A 300 12.03 -15.85 1.08
N VAL A 301 12.82 -14.81 0.92
CA VAL A 301 12.87 -14.00 -0.30
C VAL A 301 13.30 -14.84 -1.50
N ARG A 302 14.35 -15.69 -1.37
CA ARG A 302 14.80 -16.60 -2.44
C ARG A 302 13.69 -17.58 -2.84
N LEU A 303 13.05 -18.19 -1.86
CA LEU A 303 11.92 -19.10 -2.09
C LEU A 303 10.80 -18.44 -2.89
N ILE A 304 10.41 -17.22 -2.50
CA ILE A 304 9.36 -16.47 -3.21
C ILE A 304 9.81 -16.17 -4.64
N ARG A 305 11.06 -15.76 -4.83
CA ARG A 305 11.59 -15.43 -6.15
C ARG A 305 11.67 -16.66 -7.07
N GLU A 306 11.99 -17.83 -6.51
CA GLU A 306 12.03 -19.11 -7.27
C GLU A 306 10.65 -19.52 -7.76
N ASP A 307 9.65 -19.50 -6.88
CA ASP A 307 8.31 -20.02 -7.19
C ASP A 307 7.39 -18.96 -7.86
N PHE A 308 7.67 -17.64 -7.65
CA PHE A 308 6.91 -16.51 -8.18
C PHE A 308 7.85 -15.45 -8.80
N PRO A 309 8.46 -15.74 -9.96
CA PRO A 309 9.53 -14.91 -10.54
C PRO A 309 9.11 -13.46 -10.88
N ASP A 310 7.83 -13.24 -11.20
CA ASP A 310 7.30 -11.93 -11.60
C ASP A 310 6.68 -11.13 -10.44
N LEU A 311 6.54 -11.72 -9.25
CA LEU A 311 5.92 -11.05 -8.11
C LEU A 311 6.88 -10.01 -7.50
N PRO A 312 6.49 -8.74 -7.39
CA PRO A 312 7.28 -7.74 -6.67
C PRO A 312 7.43 -8.12 -5.19
N ILE A 313 8.65 -8.02 -4.67
CA ILE A 313 8.97 -8.36 -3.29
C ILE A 313 9.54 -7.14 -2.56
N ILE A 314 8.88 -6.74 -1.49
CA ILE A 314 9.41 -5.83 -0.47
C ILE A 314 10.08 -6.71 0.60
N ALA A 315 11.28 -6.35 1.07
CA ALA A 315 11.92 -7.06 2.18
C ALA A 315 12.55 -6.08 3.19
N GLY A 316 12.57 -6.44 4.45
CA GLY A 316 13.16 -5.63 5.52
C GLY A 316 12.71 -6.07 6.93
N ASN A 317 13.04 -5.27 7.94
CA ASN A 317 13.67 -3.96 7.89
C ASN A 317 15.20 -4.06 8.06
N VAL A 318 15.92 -3.19 7.39
CA VAL A 318 17.37 -3.06 7.51
C VAL A 318 17.79 -1.60 7.74
N THR A 319 19.03 -1.36 8.18
CA THR A 319 19.60 -0.03 8.40
C THR A 319 21.04 0.10 7.90
N SER A 320 21.53 -0.90 7.16
CA SER A 320 22.90 -0.95 6.63
C SER A 320 22.92 -1.24 5.13
N GLY A 321 23.97 -0.77 4.44
CA GLY A 321 24.21 -1.10 3.03
C GLY A 321 24.37 -2.59 2.80
N GLU A 322 25.10 -3.30 3.67
CA GLU A 322 25.25 -4.76 3.60
C GLU A 322 23.89 -5.48 3.65
N GLY A 323 22.95 -4.99 4.50
CA GLY A 323 21.59 -5.53 4.56
C GLY A 323 20.81 -5.30 3.26
N VAL A 324 20.98 -4.14 2.61
CA VAL A 324 20.40 -3.84 1.29
C VAL A 324 20.99 -4.79 0.24
N ALA A 325 22.31 -4.89 0.14
CA ALA A 325 23.00 -5.78 -0.79
C ALA A 325 22.56 -7.24 -0.61
N TYR A 326 22.47 -7.71 0.63
CA TYR A 326 22.05 -9.07 0.96
C TYR A 326 20.62 -9.36 0.47
N LEU A 327 19.66 -8.52 0.81
CA LEU A 327 18.25 -8.74 0.42
C LEU A 327 18.04 -8.58 -1.08
N SER A 328 18.74 -7.65 -1.73
CA SER A 328 18.75 -7.50 -3.19
C SER A 328 19.27 -8.77 -3.87
N ASN A 329 20.41 -9.31 -3.41
CA ASN A 329 20.98 -10.56 -3.92
C ASN A 329 20.09 -11.79 -3.66
N CYS A 330 19.19 -11.72 -2.67
CA CYS A 330 18.16 -12.74 -2.46
C CYS A 330 16.96 -12.60 -3.43
N GLY A 331 16.86 -11.49 -4.16
CA GLY A 331 15.79 -11.27 -5.16
C GLY A 331 14.71 -10.27 -4.73
N ALA A 332 14.92 -9.49 -3.66
CA ALA A 332 14.01 -8.40 -3.30
C ALA A 332 14.13 -7.23 -4.29
N ASN A 333 13.01 -6.63 -4.68
CA ASN A 333 12.96 -5.47 -5.57
C ASN A 333 12.96 -4.15 -4.78
N ILE A 334 12.42 -4.18 -3.56
CA ILE A 334 12.17 -3.01 -2.73
C ILE A 334 12.62 -3.34 -1.30
N ILE A 335 13.37 -2.45 -0.68
CA ILE A 335 13.92 -2.66 0.66
C ILE A 335 13.31 -1.67 1.65
N LYS A 336 12.77 -2.17 2.77
CA LYS A 336 12.27 -1.36 3.90
C LYS A 336 13.42 -0.96 4.81
N ILE A 337 13.56 0.35 5.04
CA ILE A 337 14.63 0.93 5.84
C ILE A 337 14.07 1.50 7.13
N GLY A 338 14.56 1.01 8.28
CA GLY A 338 14.23 1.56 9.59
C GLY A 338 14.14 0.51 10.69
N GLN A 339 14.91 0.70 11.76
CA GLN A 339 14.86 -0.08 13.00
C GLN A 339 14.84 0.86 14.19
N GLY A 340 13.74 0.86 14.94
CA GLY A 340 13.56 1.66 16.13
C GLY A 340 13.08 3.12 15.97
N PRO A 341 12.78 3.68 14.76
CA PRO A 341 12.32 5.06 14.66
C PRO A 341 10.81 5.24 14.92
N GLY A 342 10.02 4.17 14.92
CA GLY A 342 8.57 4.23 15.12
C GLY A 342 8.18 4.77 16.50
N SER A 343 7.09 5.55 16.59
CA SER A 343 6.64 6.21 17.83
C SER A 343 6.27 5.24 18.97
N ILE A 344 5.97 4.00 18.65
CA ILE A 344 5.62 2.91 19.59
C ILE A 344 6.67 1.80 19.64
N CYS A 345 7.83 2.02 19.00
CA CYS A 345 8.95 1.07 18.98
C CYS A 345 9.90 1.34 20.15
N THR A 346 10.27 0.29 20.89
CA THR A 346 11.23 0.38 22.00
C THR A 346 12.50 -0.42 21.76
N THR A 347 12.73 -0.90 20.53
CA THR A 347 13.92 -1.71 20.16
C THR A 347 15.23 -1.03 20.57
N ARG A 348 15.38 0.28 20.36
CA ARG A 348 16.58 1.01 20.73
C ARG A 348 16.82 1.05 22.24
N ILE A 349 15.74 1.05 23.03
CA ILE A 349 15.80 1.07 24.49
C ILE A 349 16.02 -0.34 25.04
N VAL A 350 15.30 -1.32 24.52
CA VAL A 350 15.27 -2.70 25.02
C VAL A 350 16.48 -3.48 24.53
N ALA A 351 16.77 -3.43 23.23
CA ALA A 351 17.83 -4.21 22.60
C ALA A 351 19.14 -3.40 22.41
N GLY A 352 19.12 -2.08 22.55
CA GLY A 352 20.28 -1.21 22.37
C GLY A 352 20.77 -1.10 20.92
N VAL A 353 19.93 -1.48 19.93
CA VAL A 353 20.26 -1.47 18.49
C VAL A 353 19.27 -0.63 17.71
N GLY A 354 19.68 -0.17 16.53
CA GLY A 354 18.90 0.67 15.63
C GLY A 354 19.63 1.97 15.30
N ILE A 355 19.44 2.45 14.09
CA ILE A 355 20.12 3.63 13.56
C ILE A 355 19.12 4.77 13.37
N PRO A 356 19.45 6.03 13.73
CA PRO A 356 18.64 7.19 13.42
C PRO A 356 18.29 7.26 11.93
N GLN A 357 17.02 7.58 11.63
CA GLN A 357 16.38 7.19 10.37
C GLN A 357 17.03 7.85 9.15
N LEU A 358 17.41 9.11 9.25
CA LEU A 358 17.95 9.83 8.08
C LEU A 358 19.34 9.30 7.69
N THR A 359 20.20 9.00 8.68
CA THR A 359 21.50 8.35 8.44
C THR A 359 21.32 6.96 7.84
N ALA A 360 20.37 6.16 8.37
CA ALA A 360 20.08 4.82 7.81
C ALA A 360 19.62 4.92 6.35
N LEU A 361 18.74 5.88 6.03
CA LEU A 361 18.28 6.11 4.66
C LEU A 361 19.42 6.46 3.72
N TYR A 362 20.33 7.36 4.12
CA TYR A 362 21.46 7.74 3.27
C TYR A 362 22.35 6.54 2.95
N VAL A 363 22.80 5.81 3.98
CA VAL A 363 23.69 4.64 3.80
C VAL A 363 23.03 3.58 2.91
N CYS A 364 21.73 3.30 3.15
CA CYS A 364 20.98 2.32 2.39
C CYS A 364 20.69 2.79 0.95
N ALA A 365 20.44 4.10 0.73
CA ALA A 365 20.18 4.65 -0.60
C ALA A 365 21.38 4.48 -1.52
N ARG A 366 22.58 4.77 -1.03
CA ARG A 366 23.82 4.63 -1.84
C ARG A 366 24.12 3.19 -2.23
N GLU A 367 23.76 2.22 -1.37
CA GLU A 367 23.90 0.82 -1.72
C GLU A 367 22.78 0.35 -2.66
N ALA A 368 21.54 0.82 -2.45
CA ALA A 368 20.42 0.50 -3.30
C ALA A 368 20.61 0.95 -4.76
N GLU A 369 21.25 2.11 -4.98
CA GLU A 369 21.62 2.61 -6.30
C GLU A 369 22.52 1.63 -7.06
N LYS A 370 23.51 1.02 -6.39
CA LYS A 370 24.44 0.04 -6.99
C LYS A 370 23.72 -1.25 -7.43
N HIS A 371 22.68 -1.63 -6.70
CA HIS A 371 21.89 -2.84 -6.97
C HIS A 371 20.64 -2.59 -7.80
N GLY A 372 20.32 -1.34 -8.16
CA GLY A 372 19.11 -0.99 -8.92
C GLY A 372 17.79 -1.25 -8.20
N VAL A 373 17.80 -1.42 -6.86
CA VAL A 373 16.60 -1.64 -6.05
C VAL A 373 16.03 -0.34 -5.51
N ARG A 374 14.75 -0.35 -5.14
CA ARG A 374 14.07 0.79 -4.52
C ARG A 374 14.12 0.68 -3.01
N ILE A 375 14.06 1.81 -2.31
CA ILE A 375 13.98 1.82 -0.85
C ILE A 375 12.76 2.59 -0.36
N LEU A 376 12.21 2.14 0.76
CA LEU A 376 11.09 2.74 1.48
C LEU A 376 11.55 3.17 2.87
N ALA A 377 11.27 4.41 3.24
CA ALA A 377 11.51 4.91 4.58
C ALA A 377 10.38 4.45 5.52
N ASP A 378 10.70 3.58 6.48
CA ASP A 378 9.72 3.00 7.40
C ASP A 378 9.97 3.48 8.84
N GLY A 379 9.06 4.33 9.31
CA GLY A 379 9.05 4.86 10.69
C GLY A 379 9.69 6.25 10.87
N GLY A 380 9.37 6.86 12.00
CA GLY A 380 9.89 8.18 12.40
C GLY A 380 9.18 9.37 11.76
N ILE A 381 8.20 9.15 10.88
CA ILE A 381 7.47 10.19 10.15
C ILE A 381 6.28 10.66 10.99
N THR A 382 6.24 11.95 11.29
CA THR A 382 5.21 12.60 12.11
C THR A 382 4.45 13.72 11.39
N LYS A 383 5.02 14.26 10.32
CA LYS A 383 4.50 15.41 9.54
C LYS A 383 4.95 15.34 8.07
N SER A 384 4.32 16.13 7.21
CA SER A 384 4.66 16.16 5.77
C SER A 384 6.10 16.59 5.49
N GLY A 385 6.68 17.48 6.30
CA GLY A 385 8.09 17.86 6.19
C GLY A 385 9.06 16.70 6.37
N ASP A 386 8.74 15.72 7.24
CA ASP A 386 9.54 14.51 7.40
C ASP A 386 9.47 13.64 6.13
N ILE A 387 8.28 13.59 5.49
CA ILE A 387 8.12 12.88 4.22
C ILE A 387 8.99 13.53 3.13
N VAL A 388 9.00 14.86 3.03
CA VAL A 388 9.87 15.57 2.06
C VAL A 388 11.32 15.17 2.28
N LYS A 389 11.83 15.25 3.52
CA LYS A 389 13.19 14.87 3.88
C LYS A 389 13.48 13.39 3.57
N ALA A 390 12.56 12.48 3.88
CA ALA A 390 12.69 11.07 3.53
C ALA A 390 12.80 10.85 2.02
N LEU A 391 11.98 11.54 1.21
CA LEU A 391 11.92 11.41 -0.24
C LEU A 391 13.13 11.98 -0.97
N THR A 392 13.98 12.77 -0.29
CA THR A 392 15.29 13.15 -0.85
C THR A 392 16.27 11.99 -0.94
N LEU A 393 15.99 10.86 -0.28
CA LEU A 393 16.82 9.65 -0.24
C LEU A 393 16.04 8.39 -0.61
N ALA A 394 14.73 8.33 -0.32
CA ALA A 394 13.87 7.17 -0.57
C ALA A 394 12.93 7.35 -1.75
N HIS A 395 12.30 6.25 -2.19
CA HIS A 395 11.33 6.23 -3.29
C HIS A 395 9.88 6.30 -2.80
N GLY A 396 9.67 6.09 -1.51
CA GLY A 396 8.39 6.19 -0.84
C GLY A 396 8.55 6.07 0.67
N VAL A 397 7.45 6.30 1.39
CA VAL A 397 7.42 6.27 2.85
C VAL A 397 6.34 5.33 3.35
N ILE A 398 6.59 4.68 4.49
CA ILE A 398 5.60 3.85 5.19
C ILE A 398 5.15 4.59 6.44
N CYS A 399 3.84 4.83 6.55
CA CYS A 399 3.23 5.58 7.64
C CYS A 399 2.39 4.65 8.51
N GLY A 400 2.71 4.58 9.81
CA GLY A 400 1.92 3.92 10.84
C GLY A 400 1.15 4.93 11.68
N GLY A 401 1.84 5.63 12.59
CA GLY A 401 1.24 6.55 13.55
C GLY A 401 0.43 7.71 12.95
N LEU A 402 0.79 8.19 11.75
CA LEU A 402 0.02 9.23 11.06
C LEU A 402 -1.37 8.74 10.62
N LEU A 403 -1.50 7.45 10.31
CA LEU A 403 -2.71 6.86 9.73
C LEU A 403 -3.53 6.04 10.75
N ALA A 404 -2.93 5.66 11.88
CA ALA A 404 -3.56 4.82 12.90
C ALA A 404 -4.83 5.44 13.53
N GLY A 405 -4.96 6.77 13.52
CA GLY A 405 -6.14 7.48 14.01
C GLY A 405 -7.28 7.58 13.00
N CYS A 406 -7.06 7.27 11.72
CA CYS A 406 -8.09 7.39 10.69
C CYS A 406 -9.25 6.40 10.92
N PRO A 407 -10.50 6.77 10.58
CA PRO A 407 -11.65 5.87 10.68
C PRO A 407 -11.44 4.53 9.97
N GLU A 408 -10.69 4.52 8.88
CA GLU A 408 -10.41 3.34 8.04
C GLU A 408 -9.40 2.37 8.67
N ALA A 409 -8.63 2.81 9.68
CA ALA A 409 -7.74 1.91 10.43
C ALA A 409 -8.55 0.90 11.25
N PRO A 410 -8.04 -0.34 11.45
CA PRO A 410 -8.71 -1.32 12.30
C PRO A 410 -8.82 -0.86 13.77
N GLY A 411 -9.66 -1.53 14.52
CA GLY A 411 -9.83 -1.33 15.96
C GLY A 411 -11.12 -0.58 16.33
N GLN A 412 -11.53 -0.80 17.57
CA GLN A 412 -12.75 -0.20 18.12
C GLN A 412 -12.48 1.24 18.56
N LEU A 413 -13.51 2.06 18.43
CA LEU A 413 -13.51 3.41 18.99
C LEU A 413 -13.68 3.34 20.51
N MET A 414 -12.89 4.12 21.23
CA MET A 414 -12.96 4.30 22.68
C MET A 414 -13.12 5.78 23.00
N GLU A 415 -14.07 6.13 23.86
CA GLU A 415 -14.24 7.49 24.33
C GLU A 415 -13.58 7.66 25.71
N ILE A 416 -12.70 8.64 25.81
CA ILE A 416 -12.02 9.00 27.06
C ILE A 416 -12.09 10.53 27.22
N ASN A 417 -12.74 10.99 28.30
CA ASN A 417 -12.90 12.42 28.59
C ASN A 417 -13.49 13.25 27.42
N GLY A 418 -14.49 12.68 26.74
CA GLY A 418 -15.16 13.33 25.59
C GLY A 418 -14.37 13.33 24.28
N LYS A 419 -13.25 12.64 24.23
CA LYS A 419 -12.43 12.46 23.02
C LYS A 419 -12.44 11.00 22.55
N LEU A 420 -12.45 10.81 21.24
CA LEU A 420 -12.42 9.50 20.62
C LEU A 420 -10.99 9.06 20.31
N TYR A 421 -10.69 7.81 20.65
CA TYR A 421 -9.40 7.17 20.44
C TYR A 421 -9.54 5.83 19.77
N LYS A 422 -8.47 5.38 19.10
CA LYS A 422 -8.27 4.02 18.61
C LYS A 422 -7.03 3.40 19.25
N GLN A 423 -7.04 2.08 19.41
CA GLN A 423 -5.85 1.34 19.83
C GLN A 423 -4.77 1.45 18.76
N TYR A 424 -3.56 1.76 19.19
CA TYR A 424 -2.36 1.76 18.35
C TYR A 424 -1.25 1.05 19.08
N ARG A 425 -0.71 -0.04 18.51
CA ARG A 425 0.30 -0.86 19.17
C ARG A 425 1.45 -1.23 18.26
N GLY A 426 2.67 -1.31 18.85
CA GLY A 426 3.85 -1.84 18.17
C GLY A 426 3.70 -3.34 17.94
N MET A 427 4.16 -3.81 16.79
CA MET A 427 4.14 -5.24 16.46
C MET A 427 5.00 -6.08 17.43
N GLY A 428 5.96 -5.45 18.14
CA GLY A 428 6.75 -6.04 19.24
C GLY A 428 6.12 -5.89 20.63
N SER A 429 4.90 -5.37 20.77
CA SER A 429 4.17 -5.36 22.04
C SER A 429 3.73 -6.76 22.44
N LEU A 430 3.53 -6.99 23.74
CA LEU A 430 3.09 -8.31 24.25
C LEU A 430 1.77 -8.74 23.62
N ALA A 431 0.80 -7.84 23.51
CA ALA A 431 -0.49 -8.15 22.90
C ALA A 431 -0.39 -8.46 21.41
N ALA A 432 0.45 -7.75 20.64
CA ALA A 432 0.66 -8.06 19.23
C ALA A 432 1.35 -9.41 19.04
N MET A 433 2.34 -9.74 19.87
CA MET A 433 3.03 -11.04 19.85
C MET A 433 2.10 -12.19 20.22
N GLN A 434 1.20 -12.01 21.18
CA GLN A 434 0.17 -13.00 21.54
C GLN A 434 -0.84 -13.22 20.41
N ALA A 435 -1.15 -12.17 19.66
CA ALA A 435 -2.05 -12.22 18.51
C ALA A 435 -1.42 -12.86 17.25
N GLY A 436 -0.07 -13.08 17.21
CA GLY A 436 0.60 -13.78 16.10
C GLY A 436 1.92 -13.16 15.62
N SER A 437 2.27 -11.93 16.02
CA SER A 437 3.48 -11.25 15.51
C SER A 437 4.80 -11.75 16.12
N ALA A 438 4.78 -12.74 17.01
CA ALA A 438 5.99 -13.27 17.68
C ALA A 438 7.08 -13.70 16.68
N ALA A 439 6.69 -14.33 15.57
CA ALA A 439 7.62 -14.76 14.51
C ALA A 439 8.39 -13.59 13.87
N ARG A 440 7.80 -12.39 13.83
CA ARG A 440 8.44 -11.15 13.33
C ARG A 440 9.69 -10.76 14.14
N TYR A 441 9.72 -11.17 15.42
CA TYR A 441 10.81 -10.93 16.39
C TYR A 441 11.64 -12.17 16.67
N GLY A 442 11.49 -13.23 15.89
CA GLY A 442 12.25 -14.47 16.04
C GLY A 442 11.80 -15.36 17.20
N HIS A 443 10.62 -15.09 17.78
CA HIS A 443 10.03 -15.88 18.86
C HIS A 443 9.05 -16.92 18.33
N SER A 444 8.96 -18.04 19.04
CA SER A 444 7.93 -19.07 18.79
C SER A 444 6.63 -18.70 19.50
N SER A 445 5.49 -19.05 18.91
CA SER A 445 4.17 -18.90 19.57
C SER A 445 4.04 -19.71 20.88
N LYS A 446 5.00 -20.65 21.14
CA LYS A 446 5.08 -21.45 22.35
C LYS A 446 5.97 -20.82 23.44
N ASP A 447 6.72 -19.75 23.12
CA ASP A 447 7.53 -19.09 24.12
C ASP A 447 6.62 -18.42 25.15
N SER A 448 6.88 -18.67 26.43
CA SER A 448 6.09 -18.05 27.48
C SER A 448 6.32 -16.54 27.47
N VAL A 449 5.27 -15.76 27.56
CA VAL A 449 5.28 -14.27 27.61
C VAL A 449 6.25 -13.72 28.66
N ARG A 450 6.55 -14.49 29.72
CA ARG A 450 7.53 -14.12 30.77
C ARG A 450 8.98 -14.15 30.32
N LYS A 451 9.31 -14.74 29.16
CA LYS A 451 10.68 -14.86 28.63
C LYS A 451 10.98 -13.93 27.47
N VAL A 452 9.98 -13.18 26.99
CA VAL A 452 10.11 -12.33 25.80
C VAL A 452 10.20 -10.88 26.24
N ALA A 453 11.27 -10.19 25.84
CA ALA A 453 11.35 -8.73 26.00
C ALA A 453 10.48 -8.04 24.96
N ALA A 454 9.53 -7.22 25.39
CA ALA A 454 8.69 -6.47 24.47
C ALA A 454 9.47 -5.30 23.84
N GLU A 455 9.52 -5.26 22.52
CA GLU A 455 10.16 -4.20 21.73
C GLU A 455 9.15 -3.19 21.16
N GLY A 456 8.01 -3.06 21.79
CA GLY A 456 6.96 -2.11 21.44
C GLY A 456 5.98 -1.90 22.58
N VAL A 457 5.31 -0.75 22.56
CA VAL A 457 4.29 -0.38 23.54
C VAL A 457 2.88 -0.45 22.91
N GLU A 458 1.89 -0.55 23.79
CA GLU A 458 0.48 -0.33 23.48
C GLU A 458 0.10 1.08 23.84
N ALA A 459 -0.59 1.77 22.95
CA ALA A 459 -0.96 3.17 23.09
C ALA A 459 -2.35 3.42 22.48
N LEU A 460 -2.85 4.61 22.71
CA LEU A 460 -4.06 5.13 22.10
C LEU A 460 -3.70 6.25 21.13
N LYS A 461 -4.33 6.26 19.98
CA LYS A 461 -4.23 7.35 19.01
C LYS A 461 -5.56 8.10 18.97
N GLU A 462 -5.53 9.41 19.16
CA GLU A 462 -6.72 10.25 18.96
C GLU A 462 -7.24 10.07 17.52
N VAL A 463 -8.55 10.00 17.37
CA VAL A 463 -9.18 9.85 16.06
C VAL A 463 -8.88 11.07 15.21
N SER A 464 -8.35 10.81 14.02
CA SER A 464 -8.04 11.82 13.01
C SER A 464 -9.19 11.96 12.00
N PRO A 465 -9.17 12.97 11.13
CA PRO A 465 -10.08 13.02 9.98
C PRO A 465 -10.01 11.75 9.11
N PRO A 466 -11.00 11.52 8.23
CA PRO A 466 -10.93 10.48 7.20
C PRO A 466 -9.64 10.52 6.39
N LEU A 467 -9.22 9.36 5.89
CA LEU A 467 -7.92 9.17 5.25
C LEU A 467 -7.69 10.07 4.04
N ASP A 468 -8.71 10.33 3.24
CA ASP A 468 -8.66 11.21 2.06
C ASP A 468 -8.23 12.65 2.43
N ILE A 469 -8.76 13.17 3.54
CA ILE A 469 -8.38 14.49 4.07
C ILE A 469 -6.92 14.47 4.52
N VAL A 470 -6.53 13.45 5.30
CA VAL A 470 -5.15 13.31 5.80
C VAL A 470 -4.16 13.20 4.64
N LEU A 471 -4.43 12.36 3.64
CA LEU A 471 -3.55 12.18 2.49
C LEU A 471 -3.48 13.44 1.61
N THR A 472 -4.59 14.15 1.44
CA THR A 472 -4.61 15.43 0.71
C THR A 472 -3.72 16.47 1.39
N GLN A 473 -3.79 16.59 2.71
CA GLN A 473 -2.92 17.50 3.48
C GLN A 473 -1.44 17.10 3.39
N LEU A 474 -1.12 15.80 3.52
CA LEU A 474 0.24 15.30 3.39
C LEU A 474 0.79 15.53 1.98
N ALA A 475 0.02 15.22 0.94
CA ALA A 475 0.38 15.47 -0.46
C ALA A 475 0.63 16.96 -0.72
N GLY A 476 -0.24 17.84 -0.23
CA GLY A 476 -0.05 19.29 -0.32
C GLY A 476 1.24 19.77 0.35
N GLY A 477 1.58 19.22 1.52
CA GLY A 477 2.85 19.51 2.20
C GLY A 477 4.07 19.03 1.42
N ILE A 478 4.01 17.85 0.79
CA ILE A 478 5.08 17.34 -0.08
C ILE A 478 5.23 18.25 -1.30
N GLN A 479 4.14 18.61 -1.96
CA GLN A 479 4.13 19.51 -3.12
C GLN A 479 4.72 20.88 -2.77
N SER A 480 4.39 21.43 -1.61
CA SER A 480 4.98 22.69 -1.12
C SER A 480 6.50 22.57 -0.96
N GLY A 481 6.99 21.50 -0.32
CA GLY A 481 8.41 21.25 -0.18
C GLY A 481 9.12 21.13 -1.53
N MET A 482 8.53 20.39 -2.47
CA MET A 482 9.06 20.27 -3.84
C MET A 482 9.06 21.61 -4.58
N GLY A 483 8.03 22.44 -4.40
CA GLY A 483 7.95 23.79 -4.95
C GLY A 483 9.10 24.68 -4.45
N TYR A 484 9.38 24.67 -3.14
CA TYR A 484 10.51 25.43 -2.57
C TYR A 484 11.88 24.97 -3.06
N LEU A 485 12.03 23.71 -3.46
CA LEU A 485 13.26 23.17 -4.03
C LEU A 485 13.30 23.23 -5.56
N GLY A 486 12.26 23.75 -6.22
CA GLY A 486 12.17 23.78 -7.68
C GLY A 486 12.21 22.39 -8.31
N ALA A 487 11.64 21.38 -7.62
CA ALA A 487 11.64 19.99 -8.04
C ALA A 487 10.30 19.60 -8.67
N PRO A 488 10.20 19.42 -10.00
CA PRO A 488 8.95 19.07 -10.67
C PRO A 488 8.50 17.63 -10.40
N HIS A 489 9.39 16.75 -9.99
CA HIS A 489 9.13 15.33 -9.68
C HIS A 489 10.13 14.81 -8.65
N LEU A 490 9.84 13.64 -8.06
CA LEU A 490 10.63 13.06 -6.95
C LEU A 490 12.10 12.77 -7.32
N ALA A 491 12.43 12.46 -8.56
CA ALA A 491 13.82 12.28 -8.97
C ALA A 491 14.60 13.62 -8.88
N ALA A 492 14.01 14.70 -9.38
CA ALA A 492 14.60 16.03 -9.25
C ALA A 492 14.72 16.48 -7.78
N LEU A 493 13.78 16.07 -6.91
CA LEU A 493 13.88 16.34 -5.47
C LEU A 493 15.16 15.70 -4.88
N ARG A 494 15.46 14.44 -5.23
CA ARG A 494 16.67 13.75 -4.76
C ARG A 494 17.97 14.40 -5.26
N GLU A 495 18.00 14.90 -6.48
CA GLU A 495 19.18 15.56 -7.07
C GLU A 495 19.41 16.96 -6.50
N LYS A 496 18.32 17.72 -6.33
CA LYS A 496 18.40 19.13 -5.96
C LYS A 496 18.55 19.37 -4.47
N ALA A 497 18.15 18.40 -3.61
CA ALA A 497 18.14 18.59 -2.16
C ALA A 497 19.49 19.08 -1.63
N ARG A 498 19.44 20.13 -0.79
CA ARG A 498 20.58 20.69 -0.06
C ARG A 498 20.27 20.71 1.40
N TYR A 499 21.17 20.20 2.20
CA TYR A 499 20.99 19.97 3.63
C TYR A 499 21.79 20.96 4.45
N ILE A 500 21.23 21.30 5.60
CA ILE A 500 21.93 21.97 6.70
C ILE A 500 21.52 21.32 8.02
N GLN A 501 22.46 21.14 8.92
CA GLN A 501 22.17 20.66 10.27
C GLN A 501 21.47 21.77 11.09
N VAL A 502 20.45 21.39 11.85
CA VAL A 502 19.66 22.30 12.69
C VAL A 502 20.06 22.15 14.15
N SER A 503 20.34 23.26 14.82
CA SER A 503 20.58 23.25 16.25
C SER A 503 19.28 23.00 17.03
N PRO A 504 19.33 22.57 18.31
CA PRO A 504 18.14 22.43 19.14
C PRO A 504 17.34 23.74 19.30
N ALA A 505 17.98 24.89 19.17
CA ALA A 505 17.31 26.19 19.17
C ALA A 505 16.57 26.42 17.84
N GLY A 506 17.21 26.14 16.71
CA GLY A 506 16.58 26.23 15.38
C GLY A 506 15.42 25.23 15.21
N GLN A 507 15.49 24.06 15.85
CA GLN A 507 14.36 23.14 15.86
C GLN A 507 13.16 23.72 16.62
N ARG A 508 13.36 24.39 17.74
CA ARG A 508 12.27 25.09 18.47
C ARG A 508 11.71 26.26 17.67
N GLU A 509 12.56 27.03 16.98
CA GLU A 509 12.16 28.11 16.08
C GLU A 509 11.26 27.62 14.93
N SER A 510 11.43 26.36 14.48
CA SER A 510 10.64 25.76 13.40
C SER A 510 9.19 25.47 13.80
N ALA A 511 8.83 25.53 15.08
CA ALA A 511 7.47 25.34 15.58
C ALA A 511 6.79 26.70 15.78
N PRO A 512 5.46 26.79 15.65
CA PRO A 512 4.71 27.98 16.09
C PRO A 512 5.05 28.32 17.52
N HIS A 513 5.41 29.58 17.79
CA HIS A 513 5.76 30.08 19.13
C HIS A 513 5.15 31.45 19.39
N ASP A 514 5.02 31.83 20.65
CA ASP A 514 4.41 33.09 21.10
C ASP A 514 2.94 33.31 20.67
N ILE A 515 2.21 32.22 20.37
CA ILE A 515 0.80 32.28 19.99
C ILE A 515 -0.02 31.21 20.71
N VAL A 516 -1.33 31.41 20.75
CA VAL A 516 -2.31 30.41 21.10
C VAL A 516 -2.91 29.88 19.77
N GLU A 517 -2.67 28.63 19.47
CA GLU A 517 -3.22 28.02 18.26
C GLU A 517 -4.74 27.85 18.38
N VAL A 518 -5.49 28.49 17.51
CA VAL A 518 -6.93 28.30 17.40
C VAL A 518 -7.19 27.13 16.45
N LYS A 519 -7.56 25.98 16.99
CA LYS A 519 -8.10 24.88 16.18
C LYS A 519 -9.49 25.29 15.70
N THR A 520 -9.59 25.83 14.49
CA THR A 520 -10.88 25.96 13.81
C THR A 520 -11.36 24.55 13.50
N GLY A 521 -12.38 24.08 14.26
CA GLY A 521 -13.06 22.83 13.93
C GLY A 521 -13.64 22.92 12.52
N ASN A 522 -13.25 21.99 11.67
CA ASN A 522 -13.96 21.71 10.43
C ASN A 522 -15.08 20.73 10.71
#